data_4711bace7634780389883a9f61d5a798
#
_entry.id   4711bace7634780389883a9f61d5a798
#
_cell.length_a   1.000
_cell.length_b   1.000
_cell.length_c   1.000
_cell.angle_alpha   90.00
_cell.angle_beta   90.00
_cell.angle_gamma   90.00
#
_symmetry.space_group_name_H-M   'P 1'
#
loop_
_entity.id
_entity.type
_entity.pdbx_description
1 polymer ?
#
loop_
_entity_poly.entity_id
_entity_poly.type
_entity_poly.pdbx_seq_one_letter_code
_entity_poly.pdbx_strand_id
1 'polypeptide(L)'
;MINRRDFIALSGVGGAAWLAAGAFPSTARSAQKEERIMAYVAKDYTKLVGMPGFSETLLKNHFTLYQGYVTNTNKVLDILAQMLKDGKTGTPEYAELKRRLGWEWNGMRLHELHFENLGGKAAIDAAGKLAGKIAGEFGSYEAWEKDFKATGTMRGIGWVALYLDPVSGRLINFWINEHDTAHPAGGAPLLIMDVFEHAYMIDYGLKKADYIEAFFKNIDWAAVESRLK
;
A
#
# COMPACT_ATOMS: atom_id res chain seq x y z
N MET A 1 -4.48 24.64 -41.78
CA MET A 1 -5.63 25.34 -41.16
C MET A 1 -6.88 24.73 -41.77
N ILE A 2 -7.51 23.78 -41.05
CA ILE A 2 -8.76 23.14 -41.47
C ILE A 2 -9.86 23.73 -40.59
N ASN A 3 -10.84 24.32 -41.24
CA ASN A 3 -11.87 25.16 -40.66
C ASN A 3 -13.02 24.29 -40.09
N ARG A 4 -13.49 24.61 -38.88
CA ARG A 4 -14.48 23.87 -38.08
C ARG A 4 -15.96 24.02 -38.54
N ARG A 5 -16.24 24.21 -39.83
CA ARG A 5 -17.60 24.56 -40.27
C ARG A 5 -18.30 23.61 -41.26
N ASP A 6 -17.71 22.47 -41.60
CA ASP A 6 -18.29 21.61 -42.67
C ASP A 6 -18.76 20.24 -42.12
N PHE A 7 -19.53 20.21 -41.04
CA PHE A 7 -20.17 18.97 -40.58
C PHE A 7 -21.64 19.19 -40.20
N ILE A 8 -22.40 19.86 -41.05
CA ILE A 8 -23.87 19.82 -40.98
C ILE A 8 -24.36 19.87 -42.45
N ALA A 9 -24.77 18.76 -42.96
CA ALA A 9 -25.89 18.58 -43.87
C ALA A 9 -25.81 17.21 -44.54
N LEU A 10 -26.63 16.31 -44.15
CA LEU A 10 -27.42 15.46 -45.07
C LEU A 10 -28.52 14.82 -44.27
N SER A 11 -29.63 15.45 -44.39
CA SER A 11 -30.96 15.07 -43.99
C SER A 11 -31.58 14.04 -44.95
N GLY A 12 -32.42 13.19 -44.36
CA GLY A 12 -33.71 13.12 -44.98
C GLY A 12 -34.12 11.76 -45.61
N VAL A 13 -35.34 11.43 -45.28
CA VAL A 13 -36.31 10.51 -45.87
C VAL A 13 -36.28 9.12 -45.19
N GLY A 14 -37.26 8.71 -44.41
CA GLY A 14 -38.69 8.70 -44.59
C GLY A 14 -39.14 7.30 -44.36
N GLY A 15 -40.16 7.06 -43.54
CA GLY A 15 -40.96 5.87 -43.78
C GLY A 15 -41.30 5.02 -42.57
N ALA A 16 -42.55 5.16 -42.14
CA ALA A 16 -43.49 4.13 -41.71
C ALA A 16 -43.42 3.58 -40.27
N ALA A 17 -44.42 3.98 -39.56
CA ALA A 17 -44.86 3.47 -38.27
C ALA A 17 -45.18 1.95 -38.30
N TRP A 18 -44.70 1.26 -37.29
CA TRP A 18 -45.29 0.06 -36.79
C TRP A 18 -45.47 0.17 -35.27
N LEU A 19 -46.71 0.39 -34.85
CA LEU A 19 -47.16 0.22 -33.47
C LEU A 19 -47.23 -1.29 -33.17
N ALA A 20 -46.22 -1.81 -32.49
CA ALA A 20 -46.34 -3.09 -31.83
C ALA A 20 -46.28 -2.83 -30.31
N ALA A 21 -47.45 -2.92 -29.68
CA ALA A 21 -47.57 -2.96 -28.24
C ALA A 21 -46.96 -4.27 -27.73
N GLY A 22 -45.67 -4.30 -27.47
CA GLY A 22 -45.02 -5.38 -26.78
C GLY A 22 -45.07 -5.11 -25.28
N ALA A 23 -45.88 -5.83 -24.53
CA ALA A 23 -45.80 -5.87 -23.09
C ALA A 23 -44.40 -6.39 -22.67
N PHE A 24 -43.56 -5.52 -22.15
CA PHE A 24 -42.32 -5.93 -21.51
C PHE A 24 -42.68 -6.69 -20.24
N PRO A 25 -42.21 -7.95 -20.07
CA PRO A 25 -42.36 -8.62 -18.80
C PRO A 25 -41.62 -7.83 -17.74
N SER A 26 -42.30 -7.45 -16.69
CA SER A 26 -41.71 -6.95 -15.46
C SER A 26 -40.73 -8.01 -14.97
N THR A 27 -39.44 -7.82 -15.31
CA THR A 27 -38.39 -8.62 -14.72
C THR A 27 -38.35 -8.29 -13.24
N ALA A 28 -38.80 -9.23 -12.43
CA ALA A 28 -38.64 -9.22 -11.01
C ALA A 28 -37.15 -8.92 -10.72
N ARG A 29 -36.91 -7.74 -10.19
CA ARG A 29 -35.60 -7.30 -9.69
C ARG A 29 -35.29 -8.25 -8.54
N SER A 30 -34.53 -9.32 -8.84
CA SER A 30 -34.00 -10.19 -7.81
C SER A 30 -33.25 -9.27 -6.81
N ALA A 31 -33.70 -9.32 -5.57
CA ALA A 31 -32.98 -8.68 -4.48
C ALA A 31 -31.58 -9.30 -4.45
N GLN A 32 -30.62 -8.67 -5.13
CA GLN A 32 -29.21 -8.98 -4.92
C GLN A 32 -28.93 -8.72 -3.45
N LYS A 33 -28.69 -9.81 -2.72
CA LYS A 33 -28.16 -9.78 -1.38
C LYS A 33 -26.92 -8.90 -1.45
N GLU A 34 -27.01 -7.66 -0.92
CA GLU A 34 -25.84 -6.78 -0.82
C GLU A 34 -24.79 -7.57 -0.01
N GLU A 35 -23.80 -8.09 -0.69
CA GLU A 35 -22.65 -8.72 -0.06
C GLU A 35 -21.92 -7.58 0.66
N ARG A 36 -22.13 -7.50 1.97
CA ARG A 36 -21.58 -6.44 2.81
C ARG A 36 -20.07 -6.59 2.77
N ILE A 37 -19.39 -5.70 2.04
CA ILE A 37 -17.93 -5.64 2.03
C ILE A 37 -17.49 -5.51 3.49
N MET A 38 -16.71 -6.49 3.96
CA MET A 38 -16.24 -6.49 5.35
C MET A 38 -15.23 -5.36 5.55
N ALA A 39 -15.40 -4.62 6.64
CA ALA A 39 -14.44 -3.59 7.06
C ALA A 39 -13.07 -4.23 7.36
N TYR A 40 -11.99 -3.48 7.14
CA TYR A 40 -10.66 -3.89 7.58
C TYR A 40 -10.62 -3.98 9.11
N VAL A 41 -9.96 -5.02 9.61
CA VAL A 41 -9.76 -5.24 11.04
C VAL A 41 -8.27 -5.12 11.34
N ALA A 42 -7.93 -4.35 12.37
CA ALA A 42 -6.55 -4.21 12.81
C ALA A 42 -6.02 -5.57 13.30
N LYS A 43 -4.83 -5.95 12.81
CA LYS A 43 -4.12 -7.14 13.26
C LYS A 43 -3.45 -6.88 14.60
N ASP A 44 -3.31 -7.93 15.41
CA ASP A 44 -2.58 -7.87 16.68
C ASP A 44 -1.10 -8.16 16.46
N TYR A 45 -0.26 -7.19 16.84
CA TYR A 45 1.20 -7.29 16.78
C TYR A 45 1.85 -7.27 18.17
N THR A 46 1.10 -7.47 19.25
CA THR A 46 1.62 -7.48 20.64
C THR A 46 2.71 -8.51 20.86
N LYS A 47 2.78 -9.55 20.03
CA LYS A 47 3.87 -10.54 20.02
C LYS A 47 5.27 -9.94 19.81
N LEU A 48 5.36 -8.72 19.27
CA LEU A 48 6.63 -8.02 19.03
C LEU A 48 7.13 -7.28 20.30
N VAL A 49 6.30 -7.15 21.34
CA VAL A 49 6.71 -6.53 22.61
C VAL A 49 7.81 -7.37 23.24
N GLY A 50 8.90 -6.70 23.63
CA GLY A 50 10.11 -7.37 24.14
C GLY A 50 11.16 -7.68 23.06
N MET A 51 10.92 -7.29 21.83
CA MET A 51 11.90 -7.39 20.74
C MET A 51 13.15 -6.55 21.06
N PRO A 52 14.37 -7.10 20.93
CA PRO A 52 15.60 -6.38 21.25
C PRO A 52 15.76 -5.08 20.46
N GLY A 53 16.11 -4.00 21.14
CA GLY A 53 16.32 -2.69 20.51
C GLY A 53 15.04 -1.87 20.30
N PHE A 54 13.90 -2.34 20.78
CA PHE A 54 12.62 -1.61 20.69
C PHE A 54 11.94 -1.59 22.06
N SER A 55 11.71 -0.41 22.62
CA SER A 55 10.98 -0.30 23.87
C SER A 55 9.51 -0.66 23.69
N GLU A 56 8.90 -1.17 24.77
CA GLU A 56 7.47 -1.45 24.79
C GLU A 56 6.66 -0.19 24.47
N THR A 57 7.10 0.98 24.97
CA THR A 57 6.44 2.26 24.72
C THR A 57 6.44 2.61 23.24
N LEU A 58 7.59 2.50 22.57
CA LEU A 58 7.68 2.76 21.12
C LEU A 58 6.76 1.83 20.34
N LEU A 59 6.82 0.53 20.61
CA LEU A 59 6.00 -0.46 19.91
C LEU A 59 4.49 -0.23 20.12
N LYS A 60 4.05 0.00 21.37
CA LYS A 60 2.62 0.25 21.65
C LYS A 60 2.11 1.53 20.99
N ASN A 61 2.90 2.60 20.98
CA ASN A 61 2.55 3.82 20.28
C ASN A 61 2.44 3.57 18.78
N HIS A 62 3.36 2.81 18.20
CA HIS A 62 3.36 2.48 16.78
C HIS A 62 2.14 1.60 16.40
N PHE A 63 1.77 0.62 17.24
CA PHE A 63 0.55 -0.18 17.03
C PHE A 63 -0.71 0.69 17.10
N THR A 64 -0.76 1.65 18.03
CA THR A 64 -1.90 2.57 18.16
C THR A 64 -2.03 3.45 16.92
N LEU A 65 -0.93 3.95 16.38
CA LEU A 65 -0.90 4.71 15.13
C LEU A 65 -1.43 3.89 13.95
N TYR A 66 -0.96 2.65 13.81
CA TYR A 66 -1.45 1.70 12.81
C TYR A 66 -2.97 1.47 12.92
N GLN A 67 -3.50 1.26 14.12
CA GLN A 67 -4.95 1.10 14.33
C GLN A 67 -5.74 2.34 13.88
N GLY A 68 -5.14 3.52 14.01
CA GLY A 68 -5.68 4.77 13.47
C GLY A 68 -5.84 4.73 11.94
N TYR A 69 -4.85 4.23 11.22
CA TYR A 69 -4.94 4.07 9.74
C TYR A 69 -6.02 3.06 9.34
N VAL A 70 -6.17 1.93 10.06
CA VAL A 70 -7.24 0.96 9.81
C VAL A 70 -8.62 1.63 9.97
N THR A 71 -8.81 2.34 11.07
CA THR A 71 -10.05 3.05 11.38
C THR A 71 -10.38 4.11 10.33
N ASN A 72 -9.39 4.93 9.96
CA ASN A 72 -9.57 5.99 8.99
C ASN A 72 -9.79 5.45 7.57
N THR A 73 -9.11 4.36 7.17
CA THR A 73 -9.36 3.70 5.89
C THR A 73 -10.83 3.29 5.76
N ASN A 74 -11.37 2.61 6.77
CA ASN A 74 -12.77 2.21 6.78
C ASN A 74 -13.71 3.43 6.71
N LYS A 75 -13.45 4.45 7.54
CA LYS A 75 -14.25 5.68 7.56
C LYS A 75 -14.27 6.40 6.20
N VAL A 76 -13.10 6.53 5.55
CA VAL A 76 -13.03 7.18 4.23
C VAL A 76 -13.79 6.37 3.18
N LEU A 77 -13.66 5.04 3.20
CA LEU A 77 -14.40 4.16 2.27
C LEU A 77 -15.91 4.27 2.46
N ASP A 78 -16.40 4.30 3.71
CA ASP A 78 -17.83 4.43 4.01
C ASP A 78 -18.38 5.79 3.53
N ILE A 79 -17.64 6.88 3.77
CA ILE A 79 -18.04 8.22 3.31
C ILE A 79 -18.08 8.28 1.79
N LEU A 80 -17.06 7.76 1.10
CA LEU A 80 -17.01 7.71 -0.37
C LEU A 80 -18.16 6.89 -0.95
N ALA A 81 -18.49 5.76 -0.34
CA ALA A 81 -19.62 4.92 -0.75
C ALA A 81 -20.97 5.67 -0.58
N GLN A 82 -21.13 6.42 0.53
CA GLN A 82 -22.32 7.23 0.73
C GLN A 82 -22.40 8.39 -0.27
N MET A 83 -21.28 9.09 -0.52
CA MET A 83 -21.24 10.19 -1.50
C MET A 83 -21.55 9.71 -2.92
N LEU A 84 -21.14 8.48 -3.28
CA LEU A 84 -21.53 7.87 -4.55
C LEU A 84 -23.05 7.66 -4.65
N LYS A 85 -23.67 7.12 -3.60
CA LYS A 85 -25.15 6.93 -3.52
C LYS A 85 -25.89 8.26 -3.61
N ASP A 86 -25.34 9.31 -3.01
CA ASP A 86 -25.91 10.66 -2.99
C ASP A 86 -25.66 11.46 -4.29
N GLY A 87 -24.97 10.92 -5.26
CA GLY A 87 -24.61 11.63 -6.51
C GLY A 87 -23.59 12.75 -6.34
N LYS A 88 -22.79 12.73 -5.26
CA LYS A 88 -21.81 13.79 -4.89
C LYS A 88 -20.39 13.55 -5.42
N THR A 89 -20.23 12.73 -6.45
CA THR A 89 -18.89 12.36 -6.97
C THR A 89 -18.15 13.51 -7.67
N GLY A 90 -18.85 14.56 -8.07
CA GLY A 90 -18.27 15.75 -8.71
C GLY A 90 -17.86 16.86 -7.74
N THR A 91 -17.92 16.63 -6.42
CA THR A 91 -17.62 17.65 -5.42
C THR A 91 -16.12 17.71 -5.05
N PRO A 92 -15.60 18.87 -4.61
CA PRO A 92 -14.24 19.01 -4.12
C PRO A 92 -13.95 18.07 -2.94
N GLU A 93 -14.92 17.87 -2.04
CA GLU A 93 -14.81 16.98 -0.88
C GLU A 93 -14.61 15.53 -1.29
N TYR A 94 -15.33 15.08 -2.32
CA TYR A 94 -15.12 13.73 -2.87
C TYR A 94 -13.72 13.57 -3.44
N ALA A 95 -13.25 14.55 -4.19
CA ALA A 95 -11.91 14.53 -4.78
C ALA A 95 -10.82 14.49 -3.69
N GLU A 96 -11.00 15.27 -2.59
CA GLU A 96 -10.05 15.25 -1.47
C GLU A 96 -10.06 13.93 -0.72
N LEU A 97 -11.23 13.34 -0.46
CA LEU A 97 -11.33 12.02 0.17
C LEU A 97 -10.72 10.93 -0.70
N LYS A 98 -10.81 11.04 -2.03
CA LYS A 98 -10.13 10.11 -2.96
C LYS A 98 -8.61 10.19 -2.85
N ARG A 99 -8.03 11.39 -2.71
CA ARG A 99 -6.59 11.55 -2.42
C ARG A 99 -6.22 10.97 -1.06
N ARG A 100 -7.02 11.31 -0.04
CA ARG A 100 -6.81 10.85 1.34
C ARG A 100 -6.89 9.33 1.47
N LEU A 101 -7.71 8.66 0.66
CA LEU A 101 -7.82 7.20 0.68
C LEU A 101 -6.47 6.52 0.44
N GLY A 102 -5.70 7.01 -0.52
CA GLY A 102 -4.35 6.48 -0.79
C GLY A 102 -3.44 6.57 0.42
N TRP A 103 -3.44 7.71 1.09
CA TRP A 103 -2.67 7.94 2.32
C TRP A 103 -3.06 6.95 3.43
N GLU A 104 -4.33 6.85 3.78
CA GLU A 104 -4.81 6.00 4.88
C GLU A 104 -4.60 4.51 4.57
N TRP A 105 -4.95 4.09 3.35
CA TRP A 105 -4.83 2.69 2.94
C TRP A 105 -3.37 2.24 2.89
N ASN A 106 -2.48 3.04 2.33
CA ASN A 106 -1.06 2.73 2.29
C ASN A 106 -0.46 2.78 3.70
N GLY A 107 -0.86 3.75 4.54
CA GLY A 107 -0.45 3.79 5.94
C GLY A 107 -0.81 2.49 6.66
N MET A 108 -2.03 1.99 6.49
CA MET A 108 -2.45 0.69 7.02
C MET A 108 -1.58 -0.46 6.49
N ARG A 109 -1.45 -0.61 5.16
CA ARG A 109 -0.76 -1.75 4.54
C ARG A 109 0.75 -1.75 4.76
N LEU A 110 1.39 -0.59 4.71
CA LEU A 110 2.83 -0.48 4.93
C LEU A 110 3.20 -0.82 6.38
N HIS A 111 2.37 -0.42 7.37
CA HIS A 111 2.56 -0.84 8.75
C HIS A 111 2.36 -2.35 8.93
N GLU A 112 1.34 -2.95 8.30
CA GLU A 112 1.16 -4.41 8.34
C GLU A 112 2.39 -5.13 7.80
N LEU A 113 2.89 -4.73 6.63
CA LEU A 113 4.09 -5.30 6.02
C LEU A 113 5.32 -5.09 6.90
N HIS A 114 5.46 -3.91 7.52
CA HIS A 114 6.56 -3.59 8.44
C HIS A 114 6.55 -4.48 9.68
N PHE A 115 5.43 -4.60 10.38
CA PHE A 115 5.36 -5.44 11.57
C PHE A 115 5.50 -6.94 11.25
N GLU A 116 5.00 -7.37 10.11
CA GLU A 116 5.16 -8.75 9.63
C GLU A 116 6.60 -9.10 9.24
N ASN A 117 7.45 -8.09 8.97
CA ASN A 117 8.89 -8.32 8.75
C ASN A 117 9.68 -8.51 10.04
N LEU A 118 9.09 -8.29 11.22
CA LEU A 118 9.80 -8.19 12.49
C LEU A 118 9.56 -9.40 13.40
N GLY A 119 10.45 -9.57 14.37
CA GLY A 119 10.39 -10.65 15.36
C GLY A 119 11.18 -11.90 14.96
N GLY A 120 11.90 -11.86 13.85
CA GLY A 120 12.86 -12.89 13.47
C GLY A 120 14.09 -12.90 14.38
N LYS A 121 14.72 -14.07 14.48
CA LYS A 121 15.94 -14.28 15.28
C LYS A 121 17.08 -14.91 14.50
N ALA A 122 16.80 -15.37 13.29
CA ALA A 122 17.77 -16.02 12.42
C ALA A 122 18.31 -15.03 11.39
N ALA A 123 19.58 -15.20 10.99
CA ALA A 123 20.09 -14.54 9.80
C ALA A 123 19.36 -15.03 8.54
N ILE A 124 19.51 -14.29 7.45
CA ILE A 124 19.01 -14.75 6.15
C ILE A 124 19.62 -16.13 5.81
N ASP A 125 18.81 -17.04 5.29
CA ASP A 125 19.31 -18.31 4.79
C ASP A 125 20.16 -18.06 3.53
N ALA A 126 21.46 -18.24 3.65
CA ALA A 126 22.40 -18.01 2.54
C ALA A 126 22.15 -18.96 1.35
N ALA A 127 21.51 -20.12 1.56
CA ALA A 127 21.12 -21.05 0.50
C ALA A 127 19.70 -20.77 -0.03
N GLY A 128 18.96 -19.84 0.59
CA GLY A 128 17.59 -19.49 0.23
C GLY A 128 17.50 -18.76 -1.12
N LYS A 129 16.31 -18.82 -1.71
CA LYS A 129 16.03 -18.17 -3.00
C LYS A 129 16.22 -16.65 -2.93
N LEU A 130 15.82 -16.04 -1.81
CA LEU A 130 15.94 -14.60 -1.61
C LEU A 130 17.40 -14.18 -1.59
N ALA A 131 18.25 -14.87 -0.82
CA ALA A 131 19.69 -14.58 -0.76
C ALA A 131 20.36 -14.71 -2.13
N GLY A 132 20.02 -15.75 -2.89
CA GLY A 132 20.52 -15.93 -4.26
C GLY A 132 20.11 -14.78 -5.21
N LYS A 133 18.84 -14.33 -5.12
CA LYS A 133 18.36 -13.20 -5.92
C LYS A 133 19.03 -11.87 -5.51
N ILE A 134 19.18 -11.62 -4.21
CA ILE A 134 19.90 -10.44 -3.70
C ILE A 134 21.32 -10.42 -4.21
N ALA A 135 22.06 -11.53 -4.08
CA ALA A 135 23.42 -11.62 -4.57
C ALA A 135 23.53 -11.45 -6.09
N GLY A 136 22.56 -12.01 -6.84
CA GLY A 136 22.52 -11.86 -8.30
C GLY A 136 22.23 -10.43 -8.76
N GLU A 137 21.41 -9.67 -8.04
CA GLU A 137 21.04 -8.29 -8.41
C GLU A 137 22.07 -7.25 -7.94
N PHE A 138 22.56 -7.39 -6.69
CA PHE A 138 23.42 -6.39 -6.04
C PHE A 138 24.89 -6.80 -5.95
N GLY A 139 25.25 -8.00 -6.39
CA GLY A 139 26.59 -8.58 -6.29
C GLY A 139 26.87 -9.30 -4.99
N SER A 140 26.30 -8.87 -3.86
CA SER A 140 26.34 -9.58 -2.58
C SER A 140 25.20 -9.11 -1.65
N TYR A 141 24.99 -9.85 -0.56
CA TYR A 141 24.09 -9.43 0.51
C TYR A 141 24.53 -8.11 1.16
N GLU A 142 25.82 -7.99 1.43
CA GLU A 142 26.40 -6.79 2.07
C GLU A 142 26.26 -5.55 1.18
N ALA A 143 26.38 -5.71 -0.14
CA ALA A 143 26.18 -4.60 -1.08
C ALA A 143 24.71 -4.15 -1.08
N TRP A 144 23.77 -5.08 -1.08
CA TRP A 144 22.34 -4.79 -0.94
C TRP A 144 22.02 -4.14 0.40
N GLU A 145 22.52 -4.70 1.51
CA GLU A 145 22.31 -4.17 2.86
C GLU A 145 22.79 -2.74 2.98
N LYS A 146 23.97 -2.46 2.43
CA LYS A 146 24.54 -1.11 2.38
C LYS A 146 23.64 -0.13 1.62
N ASP A 147 23.13 -0.52 0.47
CA ASP A 147 22.21 0.31 -0.34
C ASP A 147 20.88 0.54 0.38
N PHE A 148 20.28 -0.50 0.97
CA PHE A 148 19.04 -0.40 1.72
C PHE A 148 19.21 0.51 2.96
N LYS A 149 20.28 0.35 3.74
CA LYS A 149 20.59 1.20 4.90
C LYS A 149 20.88 2.64 4.49
N ALA A 150 21.63 2.87 3.41
CA ALA A 150 21.89 4.19 2.88
C ALA A 150 20.60 4.90 2.47
N THR A 151 19.69 4.20 1.81
CA THR A 151 18.34 4.69 1.50
C THR A 151 17.59 5.05 2.79
N GLY A 152 17.66 4.24 3.84
CA GLY A 152 17.01 4.49 5.14
C GLY A 152 17.53 5.71 5.88
N THR A 153 18.82 6.06 5.70
CA THR A 153 19.41 7.23 6.34
C THR A 153 19.14 8.56 5.61
N MET A 154 18.54 8.51 4.42
CA MET A 154 18.14 9.71 3.70
C MET A 154 17.28 10.65 4.56
N ARG A 155 17.39 11.96 4.30
CA ARG A 155 16.54 12.96 4.94
C ARG A 155 15.11 12.86 4.42
N GLY A 156 14.14 12.88 5.32
CA GLY A 156 12.73 12.80 5.00
C GLY A 156 12.02 11.78 5.88
N ILE A 157 10.72 11.70 5.69
CA ILE A 157 9.81 10.73 6.31
C ILE A 157 9.25 9.81 5.24
N GLY A 158 9.02 8.57 5.58
CA GLY A 158 8.48 7.58 4.64
C GLY A 158 8.98 6.18 4.94
N TRP A 159 9.27 5.43 3.89
CA TRP A 159 9.60 4.01 3.97
C TRP A 159 10.77 3.66 3.07
N VAL A 160 11.54 2.67 3.49
CA VAL A 160 12.45 1.96 2.59
C VAL A 160 11.88 0.60 2.29
N ALA A 161 11.88 0.24 1.03
CA ALA A 161 11.23 -0.98 0.58
C ALA A 161 12.09 -1.73 -0.43
N LEU A 162 12.28 -3.04 -0.20
CA LEU A 162 12.76 -3.95 -1.22
C LEU A 162 11.55 -4.46 -1.99
N TYR A 163 11.54 -4.22 -3.30
CA TYR A 163 10.49 -4.69 -4.21
C TYR A 163 11.03 -5.71 -5.21
N LEU A 164 10.18 -6.65 -5.54
CA LEU A 164 10.33 -7.50 -6.71
C LEU A 164 9.53 -6.88 -7.86
N ASP A 165 10.18 -6.66 -9.00
CA ASP A 165 9.47 -6.46 -10.26
C ASP A 165 9.05 -7.83 -10.82
N PRO A 166 7.76 -8.18 -10.84
CA PRO A 166 7.31 -9.50 -11.28
C PRO A 166 7.48 -9.73 -12.78
N VAL A 167 7.69 -8.67 -13.57
CA VAL A 167 7.87 -8.76 -15.03
C VAL A 167 9.30 -9.11 -15.38
N SER A 168 10.28 -8.42 -14.79
CA SER A 168 11.69 -8.66 -15.07
C SER A 168 12.35 -9.62 -14.08
N GLY A 169 11.72 -9.88 -12.93
CA GLY A 169 12.29 -10.64 -11.84
C GLY A 169 13.35 -9.89 -11.03
N ARG A 170 13.57 -8.59 -11.29
CA ARG A 170 14.57 -7.78 -10.61
C ARG A 170 14.16 -7.42 -9.19
N LEU A 171 15.16 -7.26 -8.31
CA LEU A 171 15.00 -6.71 -6.98
C LEU A 171 15.52 -5.27 -6.95
N ILE A 172 14.73 -4.36 -6.38
CA ILE A 172 15.06 -2.92 -6.37
C ILE A 172 14.71 -2.35 -5.00
N ASN A 173 15.63 -1.58 -4.39
CA ASN A 173 15.32 -0.79 -3.22
C ASN A 173 14.67 0.53 -3.62
N PHE A 174 13.56 0.89 -2.97
CA PHE A 174 12.84 2.14 -3.19
C PHE A 174 12.75 2.97 -1.91
N TRP A 175 12.79 4.28 -2.08
CA TRP A 175 12.28 5.23 -1.12
C TRP A 175 10.82 5.55 -1.46
N ILE A 176 9.92 5.33 -0.51
CA ILE A 176 8.53 5.77 -0.60
C ILE A 176 8.39 7.01 0.27
N ASN A 177 8.06 8.14 -0.33
CA ASN A 177 7.89 9.39 0.40
C ASN A 177 6.51 9.40 1.05
N GLU A 178 6.49 9.67 2.34
CA GLU A 178 5.28 9.60 3.14
C GLU A 178 4.57 8.23 2.96
N HIS A 179 3.24 8.20 2.74
CA HIS A 179 2.51 6.93 2.55
C HIS A 179 2.06 6.70 1.10
N ASP A 180 2.06 7.71 0.26
CA ASP A 180 1.34 7.69 -1.02
C ASP A 180 2.17 8.06 -2.25
N THR A 181 3.43 8.45 -2.08
CA THR A 181 4.25 8.91 -3.20
C THR A 181 5.43 7.96 -3.48
N ALA A 182 5.68 7.71 -4.77
CA ALA A 182 6.77 6.88 -5.30
C ALA A 182 6.60 5.36 -5.07
N HIS A 183 5.37 4.87 -4.97
CA HIS A 183 5.12 3.43 -5.04
C HIS A 183 5.46 2.89 -6.44
N PRO A 184 6.26 1.82 -6.56
CA PRO A 184 6.54 1.21 -7.86
C PRO A 184 5.29 0.50 -8.38
N ALA A 185 4.75 0.99 -9.50
CA ALA A 185 3.54 0.43 -10.11
C ALA A 185 3.78 -1.03 -10.52
N GLY A 186 2.93 -1.94 -10.04
CA GLY A 186 3.03 -3.37 -10.31
C GLY A 186 4.10 -4.12 -9.51
N GLY A 187 4.92 -3.42 -8.72
CA GLY A 187 5.93 -4.05 -7.88
C GLY A 187 5.33 -4.82 -6.70
N ALA A 188 5.97 -5.94 -6.31
CA ALA A 188 5.60 -6.72 -5.13
C ALA A 188 6.53 -6.37 -3.95
N PRO A 189 5.99 -5.84 -2.83
CA PRO A 189 6.81 -5.49 -1.67
C PRO A 189 7.27 -6.76 -0.93
N LEU A 190 8.58 -6.86 -0.68
CA LEU A 190 9.18 -7.97 0.06
C LEU A 190 9.54 -7.57 1.48
N LEU A 191 10.37 -6.54 1.65
CA LEU A 191 10.82 -6.01 2.94
C LEU A 191 10.46 -4.53 3.03
N ILE A 192 9.81 -4.12 4.11
CA ILE A 192 9.39 -2.74 4.35
C ILE A 192 9.95 -2.27 5.69
N MET A 193 10.66 -1.14 5.68
CA MET A 193 11.16 -0.48 6.89
C MET A 193 10.55 0.90 7.02
N ASP A 194 9.92 1.16 8.15
CA ASP A 194 9.43 2.49 8.51
C ASP A 194 10.58 3.41 8.89
N VAL A 195 10.63 4.61 8.31
CA VAL A 195 11.62 5.65 8.65
C VAL A 195 10.97 6.98 8.98
N PHE A 196 9.69 6.98 9.30
CA PHE A 196 9.04 8.07 10.00
C PHE A 196 9.62 8.22 11.41
N GLU A 197 9.54 9.40 11.95
CA GLU A 197 10.07 9.70 13.30
C GLU A 197 9.38 8.90 14.40
N HIS A 198 8.09 8.61 14.26
CA HIS A 198 7.36 7.77 15.21
C HIS A 198 7.91 6.33 15.34
N ALA A 199 8.60 5.84 14.31
CA ALA A 199 9.18 4.51 14.32
C ALA A 199 10.47 4.40 15.15
N TYR A 200 11.12 5.53 15.49
CA TYR A 200 12.43 5.48 16.17
C TYR A 200 12.70 6.58 17.20
N MET A 201 12.07 7.77 17.09
CA MET A 201 12.46 8.94 17.92
C MET A 201 12.38 8.70 19.42
N ILE A 202 11.44 7.87 19.90
CA ILE A 202 11.27 7.60 21.34
C ILE A 202 12.50 6.91 21.91
N ASP A 203 13.09 5.96 21.17
CA ASP A 203 14.21 5.15 21.65
C ASP A 203 15.58 5.67 21.19
N TYR A 204 15.62 6.25 20.01
CA TYR A 204 16.87 6.57 19.31
C TYR A 204 17.11 8.08 19.14
N GLY A 205 16.11 8.93 19.40
CA GLY A 205 16.20 10.36 19.15
C GLY A 205 16.63 10.63 17.70
N LEU A 206 17.70 11.38 17.49
CA LEU A 206 18.22 11.70 16.15
C LEU A 206 19.11 10.60 15.55
N LYS A 207 19.36 9.50 16.26
CA LYS A 207 20.23 8.40 15.83
C LYS A 207 19.48 7.39 14.95
N LYS A 208 18.92 7.85 13.82
CA LYS A 208 18.18 6.99 12.90
C LYS A 208 19.00 5.78 12.41
N ALA A 209 20.33 5.93 12.26
CA ALA A 209 21.18 4.82 11.87
C ALA A 209 21.19 3.67 12.90
N ASP A 210 21.17 3.98 14.21
CA ASP A 210 21.14 2.95 15.26
C ASP A 210 19.80 2.19 15.26
N TYR A 211 18.70 2.88 14.96
CA TYR A 211 17.40 2.25 14.72
C TYR A 211 17.44 1.28 13.54
N ILE A 212 18.04 1.70 12.42
CA ILE A 212 18.16 0.84 11.23
C ILE A 212 18.95 -0.43 11.56
N GLU A 213 20.03 -0.32 12.35
CA GLU A 213 20.77 -1.50 12.82
C GLU A 213 19.91 -2.41 13.71
N ALA A 214 19.08 -1.83 14.59
CA ALA A 214 18.14 -2.62 15.41
C ALA A 214 17.07 -3.31 14.54
N PHE A 215 16.54 -2.62 13.52
CA PHE A 215 15.60 -3.20 12.57
C PHE A 215 16.21 -4.44 11.88
N PHE A 216 17.43 -4.32 11.34
CA PHE A 216 18.11 -5.42 10.66
C PHE A 216 18.34 -6.65 11.53
N LYS A 217 18.59 -6.47 12.84
CA LYS A 217 18.76 -7.57 13.82
C LYS A 217 17.46 -8.33 14.10
N ASN A 218 16.31 -7.76 13.75
CA ASN A 218 15.01 -8.31 14.06
C ASN A 218 14.19 -8.69 12.81
N ILE A 219 14.80 -8.66 11.61
CA ILE A 219 14.09 -9.06 10.39
C ILE A 219 13.70 -10.54 10.46
N ASP A 220 12.44 -10.82 10.21
CA ASP A 220 11.94 -12.17 9.95
C ASP A 220 12.15 -12.52 8.47
N TRP A 221 13.31 -13.07 8.16
CA TRP A 221 13.69 -13.42 6.80
C TRP A 221 12.78 -14.48 6.18
N ALA A 222 12.19 -15.36 6.98
CA ALA A 222 11.23 -16.33 6.49
C ALA A 222 9.94 -15.65 6.00
N ALA A 223 9.47 -14.65 6.74
CA ALA A 223 8.33 -13.83 6.31
C ALA A 223 8.64 -13.06 5.02
N VAL A 224 9.83 -12.47 4.91
CA VAL A 224 10.26 -11.75 3.70
C VAL A 224 10.34 -12.69 2.50
N GLU A 225 11.00 -13.85 2.64
CA GLU A 225 11.14 -14.84 1.56
C GLU A 225 9.80 -15.42 1.12
N SER A 226 8.83 -15.59 2.04
CA SER A 226 7.50 -16.08 1.72
C SER A 226 6.73 -15.20 0.71
N ARG A 227 7.12 -13.93 0.58
CA ARG A 227 6.56 -12.97 -0.39
C ARG A 227 7.22 -13.06 -1.77
N LEU A 228 8.31 -13.79 -1.89
CA LEU A 228 9.01 -14.02 -3.16
C LEU A 228 8.24 -15.09 -3.96
N LYS A 229 7.34 -14.67 -4.81
CA LYS A 229 6.48 -15.56 -5.62
C LYS A 229 6.93 -15.58 -7.08
#